data_06a113b28d8a88a6fc1ae578ad63dc16
#
_entry.id   06a113b28d8a88a6fc1ae578ad63dc16
#
_cell.length_a   1.000
_cell.length_b   1.000
_cell.length_c   1.000
_cell.angle_alpha   90.00
_cell.angle_beta   90.00
_cell.angle_gamma   90.00
#
_symmetry.space_group_name_H-M   'P 1'
#
loop_
_entity.id
_entity.type
_entity.pdbx_description
1 polymer ?
#
loop_
_entity_poly.entity_id
_entity_poly.type
_entity_poly.pdbx_seq_one_letter_code
_entity_poly.pdbx_strand_id
1 'polypeptide(L)'
;MSSPPSWLQAFAERYTAAWCSQNPASVAAFFSPTGSLQVNNASPAVGQSAIEAVAQSFMSAFPDMVVAMDEIRILGDGAEYHWTLTGTNTGPGGAGARVSIRGFEQWTMGADGLIAQSLGQFDAADYARQLGQL
;
A
#
# COMPACT_ATOMS: atom_id res chain seq x y z
N MET A 1 17.41 13.38 15.54
CA MET A 1 16.50 12.68 14.62
C MET A 1 15.97 13.65 13.58
N SER A 2 16.17 13.37 12.32
CA SER A 2 15.73 14.28 11.27
C SER A 2 14.32 13.96 10.82
N SER A 3 13.52 15.00 10.59
CA SER A 3 12.21 14.86 9.99
C SER A 3 12.37 14.47 8.53
N PRO A 4 11.41 13.76 7.92
CA PRO A 4 11.46 13.48 6.50
C PRO A 4 11.42 14.81 5.71
N PRO A 5 12.05 14.85 4.52
CA PRO A 5 11.94 16.04 3.67
C PRO A 5 10.47 16.32 3.35
N SER A 6 10.14 17.60 3.18
CA SER A 6 8.76 18.00 2.92
C SER A 6 8.18 17.38 1.65
N TRP A 7 9.02 17.17 0.60
CA TRP A 7 8.56 16.51 -0.62
C TRP A 7 8.14 15.07 -0.37
N LEU A 8 8.88 14.36 0.50
CA LEU A 8 8.58 12.97 0.84
C LEU A 8 7.32 12.89 1.68
N GLN A 9 7.18 13.77 2.67
CA GLN A 9 5.98 13.85 3.50
C GLN A 9 4.75 14.07 2.61
N ALA A 10 4.80 15.06 1.71
CA ALA A 10 3.69 15.37 0.82
C ALA A 10 3.39 14.23 -0.15
N PHE A 11 4.43 13.58 -0.69
CA PHE A 11 4.29 12.43 -1.57
C PHE A 11 3.56 11.31 -0.85
N ALA A 12 4.01 10.98 0.38
CA ALA A 12 3.42 9.88 1.16
C ALA A 12 1.96 10.18 1.54
N GLU A 13 1.64 11.44 1.84
CA GLU A 13 0.26 11.85 2.13
C GLU A 13 -0.64 11.67 0.91
N ARG A 14 -0.16 12.04 -0.27
CA ARG A 14 -0.93 11.85 -1.51
C ARG A 14 -1.07 10.38 -1.86
N TYR A 15 -0.03 9.58 -1.62
CA TYR A 15 -0.08 8.13 -1.82
C TYR A 15 -1.14 7.50 -0.92
N THR A 16 -1.18 7.93 0.34
CA THR A 16 -2.20 7.45 1.30
C THR A 16 -3.61 7.80 0.82
N ALA A 17 -3.80 9.03 0.35
CA ALA A 17 -5.11 9.46 -0.18
C ALA A 17 -5.51 8.64 -1.40
N ALA A 18 -4.55 8.27 -2.24
CA ALA A 18 -4.82 7.42 -3.42
C ALA A 18 -5.36 6.06 -3.00
N TRP A 19 -4.78 5.44 -1.96
CA TRP A 19 -5.26 4.17 -1.45
C TRP A 19 -6.68 4.26 -0.89
N CYS A 20 -7.09 5.42 -0.37
CA CYS A 20 -8.44 5.65 0.16
C CYS A 20 -9.46 6.02 -0.93
N SER A 21 -9.02 6.24 -2.16
CA SER A 21 -9.84 6.85 -3.21
C SER A 21 -10.79 5.89 -3.91
N GLN A 22 -10.64 4.59 -3.75
CA GLN A 22 -11.31 3.56 -4.54
C GLN A 22 -11.00 3.67 -6.04
N ASN A 23 -9.87 4.32 -6.37
CA ASN A 23 -9.39 4.45 -7.75
C ASN A 23 -7.99 3.83 -7.85
N PRO A 24 -7.88 2.57 -8.30
CA PRO A 24 -6.59 1.89 -8.32
C PRO A 24 -5.56 2.52 -9.25
N ALA A 25 -5.99 3.19 -10.31
CA ALA A 25 -5.08 3.88 -11.21
C ALA A 25 -4.34 5.01 -10.50
N SER A 26 -4.96 5.66 -9.51
CA SER A 26 -4.29 6.73 -8.77
C SER A 26 -3.17 6.20 -7.88
N VAL A 27 -3.27 4.96 -7.39
CA VAL A 27 -2.16 4.32 -6.66
C VAL A 27 -1.02 4.01 -7.62
N ALA A 28 -1.33 3.37 -8.75
CA ALA A 28 -0.31 2.98 -9.73
C ALA A 28 0.47 4.19 -10.27
N ALA A 29 -0.16 5.36 -10.32
CA ALA A 29 0.49 6.58 -10.82
C ALA A 29 1.67 7.04 -9.95
N PHE A 30 1.79 6.55 -8.72
CA PHE A 30 2.92 6.88 -7.84
C PHE A 30 4.14 6.01 -8.12
N PHE A 31 4.04 5.03 -9.01
CA PHE A 31 5.12 4.12 -9.35
C PHE A 31 5.71 4.48 -10.71
N SER A 32 7.04 4.28 -10.84
CA SER A 32 7.71 4.41 -12.13
C SER A 32 7.08 3.45 -13.15
N PRO A 33 7.15 3.74 -14.46
CA PRO A 33 6.52 2.88 -15.47
C PRO A 33 6.96 1.42 -15.40
N THR A 34 8.20 1.16 -14.97
CA THR A 34 8.71 -0.20 -14.78
C THR A 34 8.85 -0.56 -13.30
N GLY A 35 8.20 0.21 -12.43
CA GLY A 35 8.26 -0.02 -11.00
C GLY A 35 7.58 -1.30 -10.57
N SER A 36 7.83 -1.73 -9.33
CA SER A 36 7.27 -2.97 -8.82
C SER A 36 6.74 -2.81 -7.39
N LEU A 37 5.72 -3.59 -7.08
CA LEU A 37 5.15 -3.69 -5.75
C LEU A 37 5.07 -5.17 -5.38
N GLN A 38 5.72 -5.54 -4.29
CA GLN A 38 5.62 -6.89 -3.74
C GLN A 38 4.90 -6.82 -2.40
N VAL A 39 3.93 -7.70 -2.20
CA VAL A 39 3.16 -7.81 -0.95
C VAL A 39 3.55 -9.12 -0.28
N ASN A 40 4.18 -9.03 0.90
CA ASN A 40 4.68 -10.19 1.64
C ASN A 40 5.55 -11.08 0.74
N ASN A 41 5.22 -12.37 0.65
CA ASN A 41 5.99 -13.34 -0.14
C ASN A 41 5.39 -13.58 -1.53
N ALA A 42 4.43 -12.78 -1.95
CA ALA A 42 3.84 -12.92 -3.28
C ALA A 42 4.85 -12.52 -4.36
N SER A 43 4.59 -12.94 -5.60
CA SER A 43 5.39 -12.49 -6.73
C SER A 43 5.25 -10.98 -6.90
N PRO A 44 6.33 -10.27 -7.25
CA PRO A 44 6.21 -8.84 -7.49
C PRO A 44 5.26 -8.52 -8.63
N ALA A 45 4.43 -7.49 -8.43
CA ALA A 45 3.64 -6.90 -9.50
C ALA A 45 4.53 -5.89 -10.20
N VAL A 46 4.87 -6.11 -11.45
CA VAL A 46 5.80 -5.29 -12.21
C VAL A 46 5.03 -4.47 -13.24
N GLY A 47 5.23 -3.16 -13.20
CA GLY A 47 4.58 -2.21 -14.11
C GLY A 47 3.29 -1.68 -13.53
N GLN A 48 2.88 -0.51 -14.00
CA GLN A 48 1.72 0.19 -13.44
C GLN A 48 0.43 -0.61 -13.57
N SER A 49 0.26 -1.32 -14.67
CA SER A 49 -0.95 -2.13 -14.89
C SER A 49 -1.09 -3.24 -13.85
N ALA A 50 0.01 -3.94 -13.54
CA ALA A 50 0.00 -5.00 -12.53
C ALA A 50 -0.21 -4.43 -11.12
N ILE A 51 0.40 -3.27 -10.83
CA ILE A 51 0.24 -2.59 -9.54
C ILE A 51 -1.21 -2.12 -9.37
N GLU A 52 -1.82 -1.60 -10.43
CA GLU A 52 -3.22 -1.21 -10.42
C GLU A 52 -4.11 -2.41 -10.05
N ALA A 53 -3.80 -3.60 -10.57
CA ALA A 53 -4.56 -4.80 -10.26
C ALA A 53 -4.45 -5.18 -8.77
N VAL A 54 -3.27 -5.00 -8.16
CA VAL A 54 -3.10 -5.23 -6.73
C VAL A 54 -3.97 -4.26 -5.92
N ALA A 55 -3.92 -2.97 -6.26
CA ALA A 55 -4.74 -1.97 -5.57
C ALA A 55 -6.23 -2.27 -5.75
N GLN A 56 -6.63 -2.68 -6.95
CA GLN A 56 -8.03 -3.03 -7.23
C GLN A 56 -8.49 -4.17 -6.34
N SER A 57 -7.65 -5.18 -6.11
CA SER A 57 -8.04 -6.32 -5.30
C SER A 57 -8.38 -5.92 -3.86
N PHE A 58 -7.61 -5.01 -3.27
CA PHE A 58 -7.89 -4.51 -1.92
C PHE A 58 -9.11 -3.60 -1.91
N MET A 59 -9.22 -2.71 -2.88
CA MET A 59 -10.35 -1.76 -2.96
C MET A 59 -11.68 -2.48 -3.17
N SER A 60 -11.68 -3.56 -3.98
CA SER A 60 -12.88 -4.37 -4.18
C SER A 60 -13.26 -5.15 -2.94
N ALA A 61 -12.26 -5.68 -2.22
CA ALA A 61 -12.50 -6.45 -1.00
C ALA A 61 -13.04 -5.57 0.12
N PHE A 62 -12.62 -4.31 0.16
CA PHE A 62 -12.96 -3.37 1.23
C PHE A 62 -13.51 -2.07 0.65
N PRO A 63 -14.81 -2.02 0.27
CA PRO A 63 -15.39 -0.80 -0.31
C PRO A 63 -15.30 0.42 0.62
N ASP A 64 -15.23 0.20 1.93
CA ASP A 64 -15.09 1.24 2.94
C ASP A 64 -13.64 1.42 3.43
N MET A 65 -12.66 0.97 2.66
CA MET A 65 -11.25 0.97 3.07
C MET A 65 -10.74 2.34 3.45
N VAL A 66 -10.07 2.41 4.61
CA VAL A 66 -9.33 3.58 5.03
C VAL A 66 -7.89 3.15 5.30
N VAL A 67 -6.95 3.86 4.70
CA VAL A 67 -5.53 3.70 4.98
C VAL A 67 -5.07 4.96 5.69
N ALA A 68 -4.40 4.80 6.82
CA ALA A 68 -3.78 5.90 7.54
C ALA A 68 -2.28 5.75 7.48
N MET A 69 -1.57 6.85 7.25
CA MET A 69 -0.12 6.86 7.33
C MET A 69 0.28 7.04 8.78
N ASP A 70 0.94 6.04 9.35
CA ASP A 70 1.40 6.10 10.73
C ASP A 70 2.73 6.80 10.85
N GLU A 71 3.62 6.58 9.87
CA GLU A 71 4.95 7.17 9.88
C GLU A 71 5.57 7.08 8.49
N ILE A 72 6.38 8.09 8.14
CA ILE A 72 7.23 8.02 6.96
C ILE A 72 8.65 8.39 7.39
N ARG A 73 9.62 7.56 7.01
CA ARG A 73 11.04 7.79 7.33
C ARG A 73 11.86 7.75 6.05
N ILE A 74 12.89 8.58 6.00
CA ILE A 74 13.87 8.46 4.94
C ILE A 74 14.94 7.44 5.37
N LEU A 75 15.30 6.51 4.47
CA LEU A 75 16.30 5.48 4.71
C LEU A 75 17.20 5.41 3.49
N GLY A 76 18.44 5.92 3.62
CA GLY A 76 19.35 5.97 2.48
C GLY A 76 18.76 6.79 1.36
N ASP A 77 18.67 6.19 0.18
CA ASP A 77 18.05 6.80 -1.01
C ASP A 77 16.60 6.37 -1.23
N GLY A 78 16.01 5.75 -0.20
CA GLY A 78 14.62 5.32 -0.22
C GLY A 78 13.86 5.80 1.00
N ALA A 79 12.76 5.11 1.29
CA ALA A 79 11.89 5.48 2.40
C ALA A 79 11.23 4.24 2.99
N GLU A 80 10.78 4.37 4.24
CA GLU A 80 9.96 3.36 4.89
C GLU A 80 8.63 3.98 5.25
N TYR A 81 7.57 3.45 4.69
CA TYR A 81 6.20 3.97 4.79
C TYR A 81 5.39 3.03 5.68
N HIS A 82 4.99 3.48 6.86
CA HIS A 82 4.19 2.70 7.81
C HIS A 82 2.73 3.08 7.71
N TRP A 83 1.85 2.08 7.66
CA TRP A 83 0.43 2.30 7.42
C TRP A 83 -0.43 1.38 8.28
N THR A 84 -1.68 1.82 8.49
CA THR A 84 -2.76 0.98 9.07
C THR A 84 -3.92 1.00 8.09
N LEU A 85 -4.42 -0.19 7.75
CA LEU A 85 -5.59 -0.36 6.89
C LEU A 85 -6.75 -0.87 7.72
N THR A 86 -7.89 -0.21 7.63
CA THR A 86 -9.13 -0.66 8.24
C THR A 86 -10.21 -0.75 7.18
N GLY A 87 -11.12 -1.69 7.35
CA GLY A 87 -12.22 -1.84 6.43
C GLY A 87 -13.11 -3.02 6.78
N THR A 88 -14.21 -3.14 6.07
CA THR A 88 -15.16 -4.24 6.21
C THR A 88 -15.13 -5.05 4.91
N ASN A 89 -14.89 -6.35 5.03
CA ASN A 89 -14.74 -7.25 3.89
C ASN A 89 -16.11 -7.62 3.32
N THR A 90 -16.76 -6.64 2.67
CA THR A 90 -18.09 -6.81 2.06
C THR A 90 -18.03 -6.94 0.54
N GLY A 91 -16.82 -6.96 -0.05
CA GLY A 91 -16.65 -7.16 -1.47
C GLY A 91 -16.96 -8.60 -1.89
N PRO A 92 -16.84 -8.91 -3.19
CA PRO A 92 -17.17 -10.24 -3.70
C PRO A 92 -16.41 -11.34 -2.96
N GLY A 93 -17.13 -12.35 -2.48
CA GLY A 93 -16.55 -13.45 -1.71
C GLY A 93 -16.29 -13.14 -0.25
N GLY A 94 -16.52 -11.91 0.21
CA GLY A 94 -16.31 -11.51 1.60
C GLY A 94 -17.48 -11.86 2.49
N ALA A 95 -17.19 -12.10 3.78
CA ALA A 95 -18.19 -12.46 4.77
C ALA A 95 -18.57 -11.29 5.68
N GLY A 96 -18.10 -10.08 5.38
CA GLY A 96 -18.41 -8.90 6.19
C GLY A 96 -17.51 -8.73 7.41
N ALA A 97 -16.36 -9.41 7.45
CA ALA A 97 -15.45 -9.30 8.58
C ALA A 97 -14.83 -7.91 8.65
N ARG A 98 -14.76 -7.36 9.87
CA ARG A 98 -14.03 -6.11 10.12
C ARG A 98 -12.55 -6.42 10.24
N VAL A 99 -11.73 -5.65 9.53
CA VAL A 99 -10.29 -5.87 9.45
C VAL A 99 -9.55 -4.60 9.89
N SER A 100 -8.50 -4.78 10.68
CA SER A 100 -7.56 -3.72 11.04
C SER A 100 -6.17 -4.33 11.04
N ILE A 101 -5.34 -3.94 10.08
CA ILE A 101 -3.99 -4.47 9.94
C ILE A 101 -2.99 -3.32 9.81
N ARG A 102 -1.79 -3.56 10.31
CA ARG A 102 -0.66 -2.64 10.19
C ARG A 102 0.42 -3.28 9.33
N GLY A 103 1.13 -2.44 8.63
CA GLY A 103 2.26 -2.89 7.85
C GLY A 103 3.17 -1.75 7.48
N PHE A 104 4.11 -2.05 6.60
CA PHE A 104 4.99 -1.03 6.06
C PHE A 104 5.40 -1.41 4.65
N GLU A 105 5.86 -0.42 3.90
CA GLU A 105 6.48 -0.59 2.58
C GLU A 105 7.86 0.02 2.63
N GLN A 106 8.83 -0.69 2.09
CA GLN A 106 10.17 -0.16 1.88
C GLN A 106 10.26 0.30 0.43
N TRP A 107 10.42 1.61 0.24
CA TRP A 107 10.46 2.21 -1.09
C TRP A 107 11.89 2.48 -1.53
N THR A 108 12.20 2.11 -2.76
CA THR A 108 13.34 2.63 -3.49
C THR A 108 12.79 3.65 -4.47
N MET A 109 13.28 4.89 -4.38
CA MET A 109 12.79 5.96 -5.25
C MET A 109 13.57 5.99 -6.55
N GLY A 110 12.86 6.19 -7.65
CA GLY A 110 13.48 6.32 -8.97
C GLY A 110 13.95 7.74 -9.26
N ALA A 111 14.72 7.88 -10.31
CA ALA A 111 15.22 9.19 -10.75
C ALA A 111 14.08 10.11 -11.20
N ASP A 112 12.93 9.55 -11.55
CA ASP A 112 11.74 10.30 -11.95
C ASP A 112 10.93 10.82 -10.76
N GLY A 113 11.38 10.59 -9.53
CA GLY A 113 10.67 10.99 -8.32
C GLY A 113 9.50 10.09 -7.95
N LEU A 114 9.36 8.95 -8.62
CA LEU A 114 8.31 7.96 -8.35
C LEU A 114 8.92 6.74 -7.68
N ILE A 115 8.07 5.83 -7.18
CA ILE A 115 8.53 4.61 -6.52
C ILE A 115 9.02 3.63 -7.59
N ALA A 116 10.32 3.27 -7.52
CA ALA A 116 10.89 2.27 -8.43
C ALA A 116 10.63 0.86 -7.93
N GLN A 117 10.61 0.67 -6.61
CA GLN A 117 10.34 -0.64 -6.01
C GLN A 117 9.72 -0.43 -4.63
N SER A 118 8.69 -1.19 -4.34
CA SER A 118 8.10 -1.24 -3.00
C SER A 118 8.06 -2.69 -2.52
N LEU A 119 8.57 -2.92 -1.31
CA LEU A 119 8.50 -4.20 -0.63
C LEU A 119 7.58 -4.03 0.57
N GLY A 120 6.34 -4.49 0.44
CA GLY A 120 5.33 -4.37 1.47
C GLY A 120 5.27 -5.58 2.37
N GLN A 121 5.05 -5.35 3.66
CA GLN A 121 4.93 -6.43 4.64
C GLN A 121 3.84 -6.14 5.66
N PHE A 122 3.07 -7.17 5.99
CA PHE A 122 2.15 -7.17 7.11
C PHE A 122 1.98 -8.63 7.56
N ASP A 123 1.37 -8.82 8.74
CA ASP A 123 1.17 -10.16 9.29
C ASP A 123 0.02 -10.86 8.56
N ALA A 124 0.40 -11.73 7.60
CA ALA A 124 -0.56 -12.44 6.76
C ALA A 124 -1.43 -13.41 7.57
N ALA A 125 -0.88 -14.02 8.63
CA ALA A 125 -1.64 -14.93 9.47
C ALA A 125 -2.72 -14.18 10.25
N ASP A 126 -2.37 -13.01 10.80
CA ASP A 126 -3.34 -12.18 11.51
C ASP A 126 -4.44 -11.69 10.55
N TYR A 127 -4.07 -11.30 9.35
CA TYR A 127 -5.02 -10.87 8.34
C TYR A 127 -6.01 -12.00 8.00
N ALA A 128 -5.49 -13.21 7.75
CA ALA A 128 -6.34 -14.37 7.45
C ALA A 128 -7.26 -14.71 8.61
N ARG A 129 -6.75 -14.60 9.85
CA ARG A 129 -7.56 -14.82 11.05
C ARG A 129 -8.71 -13.82 11.15
N GLN A 130 -8.43 -12.55 10.88
CA GLN A 130 -9.47 -11.51 10.91
C GLN A 130 -10.53 -11.73 9.83
N LEU A 131 -10.14 -12.27 8.69
CA LEU A 131 -11.07 -12.62 7.61
C LEU A 131 -11.86 -13.89 7.89
N GLY A 132 -11.54 -14.62 8.97
CA GLY A 132 -12.21 -15.87 9.30
C GLY A 132 -11.72 -17.07 8.49
N GLN A 133 -10.48 -17.01 7.97
CA GLN A 133 -9.90 -18.05 7.11
C GLN A 133 -9.04 -19.05 7.87
N LEU A 134 -8.91 -18.88 9.18
CA LEU A 134 -8.14 -19.79 10.02
C LEU A 134 -9.02 -20.45 11.07
#